data_f3d9c7fa2b839de02e781be7b4ae6143
#
_entry.id   f3d9c7fa2b839de02e781be7b4ae6143
#
_cell.length_a   1.000
_cell.length_b   1.000
_cell.length_c   1.000
_cell.angle_alpha   90.00
_cell.angle_beta   90.00
_cell.angle_gamma   90.00
#
_symmetry.space_group_name_H-M   'P 1'
#
loop_
_entity.id
_entity.type
_entity.pdbx_description
1 polymer ?
#
loop_
_entity_poly.entity_id
_entity_poly.type
_entity_poly.pdbx_seq_one_letter_code
_entity_poly.pdbx_strand_id
1 'polypeptide(L)'
;MRLPVSLSALAAVAALVLCAPARSQAQAKSAPPQSPVNGQYVAIDPLANVHYDNRYDLSLGLAYDHMKAGPTLLQGSNLGGLDLSGSYWLSRHWGIEGSGRAYVGTSGAGPNTESINGPFVAQYFFVGGAEWLGPHNKHGDLTAHAMFGGVYGDFQKDLRGTPPYVVDFYKNQVAPAAIIGGHFDLNRSEQWVFRVTPDAVMTHYTSTNASGMSSTHYDVNFAISVGAEYRFKKKR
;
A
#
# COMPACT_ATOMS: atom_id res chain seq x y z
N MET A 1 -5.31 32.07 3.15
CA MET A 1 -4.62 30.88 3.65
C MET A 1 -5.34 29.67 3.09
N ARG A 2 -4.83 29.04 2.02
CA ARG A 2 -5.45 27.86 1.37
C ARG A 2 -4.82 26.61 1.99
N LEU A 3 -5.61 25.80 2.68
CA LEU A 3 -5.17 24.50 3.17
C LEU A 3 -4.81 23.61 1.96
N PRO A 4 -3.71 22.87 2.00
CA PRO A 4 -3.32 22.01 0.89
C PRO A 4 -4.37 20.90 0.69
N VAL A 5 -4.76 20.67 -0.53
CA VAL A 5 -5.77 19.69 -0.98
C VAL A 5 -5.48 18.26 -0.48
N SER A 6 -4.23 17.98 -0.11
CA SER A 6 -3.77 16.70 0.43
C SER A 6 -4.43 16.29 1.77
N LEU A 7 -4.74 17.27 2.64
CA LEU A 7 -5.40 16.97 3.92
C LEU A 7 -6.88 16.58 3.74
N SER A 8 -7.53 17.16 2.72
CA SER A 8 -8.95 16.88 2.42
C SER A 8 -9.17 15.47 1.86
N ALA A 9 -8.21 14.96 1.08
CA ALA A 9 -8.29 13.61 0.52
C ALA A 9 -8.09 12.54 1.60
N LEU A 10 -7.16 12.76 2.55
CA LEU A 10 -6.91 11.85 3.66
C LEU A 10 -8.12 11.77 4.60
N ALA A 11 -8.78 12.91 4.86
CA ALA A 11 -9.99 12.97 5.68
C ALA A 11 -11.18 12.24 5.02
N ALA A 12 -11.29 12.28 3.69
CA ALA A 12 -12.35 11.58 2.96
C ALA A 12 -12.19 10.05 2.98
N VAL A 13 -10.97 9.55 2.88
CA VAL A 13 -10.68 8.09 2.97
C VAL A 13 -10.92 7.59 4.40
N ALA A 14 -10.50 8.33 5.42
CA ALA A 14 -10.76 8.00 6.81
C ALA A 14 -12.27 8.02 7.15
N ALA A 15 -13.04 8.96 6.60
CA ALA A 15 -14.49 9.04 6.78
C ALA A 15 -15.25 7.87 6.11
N LEU A 16 -14.78 7.40 4.94
CA LEU A 16 -15.37 6.25 4.25
C LEU A 16 -15.15 4.93 5.03
N VAL A 17 -14.01 4.77 5.69
CA VAL A 17 -13.72 3.61 6.52
C VAL A 17 -14.55 3.61 7.80
N LEU A 18 -14.83 4.78 8.38
CA LEU A 18 -15.63 4.91 9.60
C LEU A 18 -17.14 4.76 9.38
N CYS A 19 -17.64 5.02 8.15
CA CYS A 19 -19.06 4.86 7.82
C CYS A 19 -19.47 3.45 7.38
N ALA A 20 -18.54 2.52 7.20
CA ALA A 20 -18.80 1.16 6.73
C ALA A 20 -19.41 0.17 7.77
N PRO A 21 -19.35 0.39 9.11
CA PRO A 21 -19.80 -0.64 10.05
C PRO A 21 -21.32 -0.85 10.14
N ALA A 22 -22.12 0.11 9.69
CA ALA A 22 -23.57 0.03 9.90
C ALA A 22 -24.31 -0.96 8.96
N ARG A 23 -23.69 -1.36 7.84
CA ARG A 23 -24.35 -2.26 6.87
C ARG A 23 -23.97 -3.73 6.98
N SER A 24 -22.90 -4.06 7.70
CA SER A 24 -22.46 -5.46 7.85
C SER A 24 -23.35 -6.28 8.80
N GLN A 25 -24.13 -5.64 9.65
CA GLN A 25 -25.10 -6.35 10.50
C GLN A 25 -26.35 -6.85 9.72
N ALA A 26 -26.65 -6.27 8.56
CA ALA A 26 -27.80 -6.71 7.75
C ALA A 26 -27.51 -7.99 6.95
N GLN A 27 -26.24 -8.25 6.61
CA GLN A 27 -25.87 -9.48 5.89
C GLN A 27 -25.68 -10.70 6.80
N ALA A 28 -25.41 -10.50 8.08
CA ALA A 28 -25.37 -11.60 9.05
C ALA A 28 -26.75 -12.26 9.30
N LYS A 29 -27.84 -11.62 8.88
CA LYS A 29 -29.21 -12.16 8.99
C LYS A 29 -29.63 -13.12 7.88
N SER A 30 -28.81 -13.29 6.84
CA SER A 30 -29.18 -14.15 5.69
C SER A 30 -28.56 -15.56 5.72
N ALA A 31 -27.89 -15.96 6.80
CA ALA A 31 -27.62 -17.38 7.00
C ALA A 31 -28.94 -18.13 7.17
N PRO A 32 -29.15 -19.27 6.47
CA PRO A 32 -30.38 -20.03 6.61
C PRO A 32 -30.59 -20.36 8.10
N PRO A 33 -31.81 -20.19 8.63
CA PRO A 33 -32.08 -20.47 10.02
C PRO A 33 -31.74 -21.94 10.28
N GLN A 34 -30.71 -22.16 11.09
CA GLN A 34 -30.43 -23.51 11.59
C GLN A 34 -31.61 -23.95 12.44
N SER A 35 -32.12 -25.14 12.19
CA SER A 35 -33.21 -25.70 12.98
C SER A 35 -32.85 -25.64 14.45
N PRO A 36 -33.74 -25.14 15.32
CA PRO A 36 -33.46 -25.01 16.73
C PRO A 36 -33.18 -26.37 17.35
N VAL A 37 -31.98 -26.58 17.86
CA VAL A 37 -31.68 -27.71 18.71
C VAL A 37 -32.16 -27.32 20.10
N ASN A 38 -33.17 -27.98 20.61
CA ASN A 38 -33.81 -27.73 21.92
C ASN A 38 -34.38 -26.28 22.07
N GLY A 39 -34.87 -25.64 20.99
CA GLY A 39 -35.49 -24.33 21.09
C GLY A 39 -34.52 -23.16 21.33
N GLN A 40 -33.21 -23.37 21.35
CA GLN A 40 -32.20 -22.33 21.46
C GLN A 40 -31.55 -22.04 20.10
N TYR A 41 -31.58 -20.78 19.66
CA TYR A 41 -30.77 -20.33 18.53
C TYR A 41 -29.31 -20.23 18.94
N VAL A 42 -28.47 -21.04 18.36
CA VAL A 42 -27.01 -20.91 18.53
C VAL A 42 -26.52 -19.87 17.54
N ALA A 43 -26.14 -18.71 18.03
CA ALA A 43 -25.45 -17.71 17.21
C ALA A 43 -24.05 -18.23 16.88
N ILE A 44 -23.78 -18.46 15.58
CA ILE A 44 -22.43 -18.84 15.11
C ILE A 44 -21.59 -17.55 15.05
N ASP A 45 -20.56 -17.48 15.91
CA ASP A 45 -19.55 -16.42 15.81
C ASP A 45 -18.61 -16.75 14.64
N PRO A 46 -18.58 -15.96 13.54
CA PRO A 46 -17.71 -16.22 12.40
C PRO A 46 -16.22 -16.12 12.74
N LEU A 47 -15.89 -15.53 13.89
CA LEU A 47 -14.53 -15.35 14.40
C LEU A 47 -14.14 -16.37 15.48
N ALA A 48 -15.01 -17.31 15.82
CA ALA A 48 -14.73 -18.29 16.89
C ALA A 48 -13.50 -19.16 16.61
N ASN A 49 -13.19 -19.41 15.32
CA ASN A 49 -12.09 -20.27 14.89
C ASN A 49 -10.92 -19.49 14.27
N VAL A 50 -10.80 -18.19 14.57
CA VAL A 50 -9.64 -17.42 14.12
C VAL A 50 -8.41 -17.85 14.93
N HIS A 51 -7.42 -18.35 14.20
CA HIS A 51 -6.13 -18.78 14.74
C HIS A 51 -5.01 -18.21 13.87
N TYR A 52 -3.88 -17.84 14.50
CA TYR A 52 -2.69 -17.31 13.85
C TYR A 52 -1.65 -18.44 13.69
N ASP A 53 -2.06 -19.52 13.03
CA ASP A 53 -1.23 -20.69 12.73
C ASP A 53 -1.08 -21.00 11.24
N ASN A 54 -1.55 -20.07 10.39
CA ASN A 54 -1.34 -20.12 8.95
C ASN A 54 0.17 -20.05 8.62
N ARG A 55 0.55 -20.71 7.56
CA ARG A 55 1.94 -20.71 7.09
C ARG A 55 2.16 -19.74 5.93
N TYR A 56 1.10 -19.48 5.17
CA TYR A 56 1.10 -18.59 4.01
C TYR A 56 -0.11 -17.68 4.11
N ASP A 57 0.07 -16.46 3.67
CA ASP A 57 -1.01 -15.54 3.34
C ASP A 57 -0.71 -14.80 2.04
N LEU A 58 -1.76 -14.26 1.45
CA LEU A 58 -1.70 -13.49 0.22
C LEU A 58 -2.66 -12.32 0.35
N SER A 59 -2.20 -11.12 0.07
CA SER A 59 -3.02 -9.92 0.09
C SER A 59 -3.03 -9.20 -1.24
N LEU A 60 -4.15 -8.55 -1.54
CA LEU A 60 -4.31 -7.66 -2.68
C LEU A 60 -5.07 -6.42 -2.23
N GLY A 61 -4.53 -5.24 -2.54
CA GLY A 61 -5.11 -3.96 -2.15
C GLY A 61 -5.01 -2.90 -3.23
N LEU A 62 -5.86 -1.88 -3.09
CA LEU A 62 -5.71 -0.61 -3.76
C LEU A 62 -4.69 0.22 -2.97
N ALA A 63 -3.78 0.86 -3.67
CA ALA A 63 -2.68 1.57 -3.05
C ALA A 63 -2.64 3.04 -3.52
N TYR A 64 -2.14 3.88 -2.65
CA TYR A 64 -1.87 5.28 -2.90
C TYR A 64 -0.44 5.60 -2.43
N ASP A 65 0.28 6.39 -3.23
CA ASP A 65 1.60 6.92 -2.90
C ASP A 65 1.68 8.41 -3.19
N HIS A 66 2.35 9.15 -2.31
CA HIS A 66 2.65 10.56 -2.50
C HIS A 66 4.15 10.77 -2.59
N MET A 67 4.65 11.03 -3.80
CA MET A 67 6.08 11.12 -4.08
C MET A 67 6.45 12.37 -4.86
N LYS A 68 7.75 12.66 -4.98
CA LYS A 68 8.30 13.69 -5.86
C LYS A 68 8.84 13.05 -7.14
N ALA A 69 8.46 13.61 -8.30
CA ALA A 69 8.92 13.13 -9.60
C ALA A 69 10.26 13.74 -10.06
N GLY A 70 10.86 14.59 -9.24
CA GLY A 70 12.13 15.24 -9.54
C GLY A 70 12.78 15.85 -8.30
N PRO A 71 14.10 16.15 -8.37
CA PRO A 71 14.91 16.47 -7.20
C PRO A 71 14.55 17.80 -6.53
N THR A 72 14.12 18.79 -7.30
CA THR A 72 13.79 20.13 -6.77
C THR A 72 12.31 20.49 -6.93
N LEU A 73 11.49 19.57 -7.47
CA LEU A 73 10.05 19.78 -7.55
C LEU A 73 9.45 19.94 -6.17
N LEU A 74 8.87 21.12 -5.92
CA LEU A 74 8.19 21.41 -4.63
C LEU A 74 6.84 20.71 -4.52
N GLN A 75 6.23 20.39 -5.66
CA GLN A 75 4.92 19.75 -5.72
C GLN A 75 5.07 18.24 -5.79
N GLY A 76 4.36 17.55 -4.90
CA GLY A 76 4.30 16.09 -4.91
C GLY A 76 3.34 15.57 -5.98
N SER A 77 3.60 14.36 -6.43
CA SER A 77 2.77 13.56 -7.32
C SER A 77 1.86 12.66 -6.50
N ASN A 78 0.58 12.62 -6.83
CA ASN A 78 -0.37 11.71 -6.22
C ASN A 78 -0.58 10.52 -7.16
N LEU A 79 -0.17 9.35 -6.73
CA LEU A 79 -0.23 8.12 -7.51
C LEU A 79 -1.23 7.16 -6.90
N GLY A 80 -2.08 6.59 -7.74
CA GLY A 80 -2.96 5.48 -7.37
C GLY A 80 -2.42 4.18 -7.93
N GLY A 81 -2.74 3.04 -7.30
CA GLY A 81 -2.17 1.79 -7.75
C GLY A 81 -2.72 0.55 -7.09
N LEU A 82 -1.94 -0.52 -7.21
CA LEU A 82 -2.21 -1.83 -6.64
C LEU A 82 -1.01 -2.27 -5.81
N ASP A 83 -1.31 -2.98 -4.72
CA ASP A 83 -0.36 -3.67 -3.85
C ASP A 83 -0.72 -5.15 -3.81
N LEU A 84 0.21 -6.01 -4.18
CA LEU A 84 0.12 -7.46 -4.06
C LEU A 84 1.25 -7.91 -3.14
N SER A 85 0.92 -8.49 -1.99
CA SER A 85 1.94 -9.05 -1.10
C SER A 85 1.60 -10.45 -0.65
N GLY A 86 2.63 -11.19 -0.25
CA GLY A 86 2.48 -12.52 0.30
C GLY A 86 3.52 -12.79 1.36
N SER A 87 3.10 -13.45 2.44
CA SER A 87 3.95 -13.75 3.58
C SER A 87 4.11 -15.25 3.78
N TYR A 88 5.29 -15.61 4.27
CA TYR A 88 5.62 -16.95 4.74
C TYR A 88 6.07 -16.91 6.19
N TRP A 89 5.30 -17.49 7.10
CA TRP A 89 5.56 -17.51 8.54
C TRP A 89 6.55 -18.61 8.92
N LEU A 90 7.73 -18.19 9.36
CA LEU A 90 8.80 -19.08 9.85
C LEU A 90 8.53 -19.55 11.27
N SER A 91 7.97 -18.67 12.08
CA SER A 91 7.61 -18.92 13.48
C SER A 91 6.26 -18.25 13.80
N ARG A 92 5.84 -18.34 15.07
CA ARG A 92 4.59 -17.72 15.52
C ARG A 92 4.57 -16.19 15.34
N HIS A 93 5.72 -15.52 15.40
CA HIS A 93 5.82 -14.07 15.38
C HIS A 93 6.67 -13.52 14.23
N TRP A 94 7.45 -14.36 13.55
CA TRP A 94 8.34 -13.91 12.49
C TRP A 94 8.03 -14.58 11.17
N GLY A 95 7.88 -13.75 10.14
CA GLY A 95 7.69 -14.15 8.75
C GLY A 95 8.65 -13.44 7.81
N ILE A 96 8.55 -13.84 6.56
CA ILE A 96 9.16 -13.17 5.42
C ILE A 96 8.03 -12.73 4.51
N GLU A 97 8.00 -11.45 4.17
CA GLU A 97 7.05 -10.87 3.25
C GLU A 97 7.74 -10.52 1.92
N GLY A 98 7.03 -10.71 0.82
CA GLY A 98 7.39 -10.19 -0.50
C GLY A 98 6.24 -9.35 -1.05
N SER A 99 6.54 -8.17 -1.59
CA SER A 99 5.52 -7.26 -2.14
C SER A 99 5.91 -6.77 -3.53
N GLY A 100 4.92 -6.78 -4.43
CA GLY A 100 4.94 -6.13 -5.73
C GLY A 100 3.91 -5.01 -5.77
N ARG A 101 4.35 -3.77 -6.02
CA ARG A 101 3.47 -2.60 -6.05
C ARG A 101 3.59 -1.86 -7.36
N ALA A 102 2.46 -1.41 -7.89
CA ALA A 102 2.41 -0.60 -9.09
C ALA A 102 1.63 0.68 -8.81
N TYR A 103 2.27 1.82 -8.98
CA TYR A 103 1.67 3.14 -8.80
C TYR A 103 1.71 3.91 -10.11
N VAL A 104 0.62 4.56 -10.47
CA VAL A 104 0.51 5.38 -11.67
C VAL A 104 -0.28 6.66 -11.37
N GLY A 105 0.08 7.74 -12.05
CA GLY A 105 -0.63 9.02 -11.88
C GLY A 105 0.01 10.12 -12.68
N THR A 106 -0.25 11.36 -12.28
CA THR A 106 0.34 12.54 -12.87
C THR A 106 1.21 13.26 -11.86
N SER A 107 2.33 13.81 -12.31
CA SER A 107 3.14 14.66 -11.45
C SER A 107 2.37 15.92 -11.07
N GLY A 108 2.63 16.44 -9.86
CA GLY A 108 2.11 17.74 -9.44
C GLY A 108 2.82 18.93 -10.07
N ALA A 109 3.72 18.71 -11.04
CA ALA A 109 4.47 19.79 -11.70
C ALA A 109 3.53 20.72 -12.43
N GLY A 110 3.64 22.01 -12.09
CA GLY A 110 2.93 23.08 -12.78
C GLY A 110 3.48 23.33 -14.19
N PRO A 111 2.84 24.21 -14.98
CA PRO A 111 3.30 24.56 -16.30
C PRO A 111 4.72 25.15 -16.21
N ASN A 112 5.59 24.67 -17.07
CA ASN A 112 6.96 25.13 -17.25
C ASN A 112 7.16 25.81 -18.59
N THR A 113 8.38 26.27 -18.91
CA THR A 113 8.71 26.92 -20.15
C THR A 113 8.45 26.06 -21.39
N GLU A 114 8.44 24.74 -21.25
CA GLU A 114 8.18 23.77 -22.32
C GLU A 114 6.69 23.43 -22.46
N SER A 115 5.80 24.10 -21.72
CA SER A 115 4.35 23.82 -21.68
C SER A 115 3.99 22.36 -21.32
N ILE A 116 4.86 21.71 -20.53
CA ILE A 116 4.60 20.38 -19.98
C ILE A 116 3.93 20.57 -18.63
N ASN A 117 2.72 20.08 -18.51
CA ASN A 117 1.91 20.22 -17.30
C ASN A 117 1.43 18.84 -16.86
N GLY A 118 1.77 18.44 -15.62
CA GLY A 118 1.34 17.20 -15.02
C GLY A 118 1.66 15.94 -15.83
N PRO A 119 2.91 15.72 -16.28
CA PRO A 119 3.23 14.55 -17.08
C PRO A 119 3.00 13.27 -16.28
N PHE A 120 2.76 12.16 -16.99
CA PHE A 120 2.55 10.84 -16.43
C PHE A 120 3.78 10.37 -15.65
N VAL A 121 3.53 9.75 -14.49
CA VAL A 121 4.54 9.13 -13.63
C VAL A 121 4.07 7.75 -13.25
N ALA A 122 4.98 6.78 -13.32
CA ALA A 122 4.72 5.43 -12.81
C ALA A 122 5.90 4.91 -12.00
N GLN A 123 5.60 4.07 -11.00
CA GLN A 123 6.58 3.36 -10.20
C GLN A 123 6.15 1.91 -10.02
N TYR A 124 7.13 1.00 -10.13
CA TYR A 124 6.92 -0.44 -9.95
C TYR A 124 7.95 -0.95 -8.95
N PHE A 125 7.46 -1.35 -7.78
CA PHE A 125 8.29 -1.87 -6.69
C PHE A 125 8.28 -3.40 -6.68
N PHE A 126 9.45 -3.97 -6.38
CA PHE A 126 9.64 -5.37 -6.03
C PHE A 126 10.55 -5.44 -4.82
N VAL A 127 9.96 -5.73 -3.67
CA VAL A 127 10.62 -5.68 -2.37
C VAL A 127 10.30 -6.93 -1.55
N GLY A 128 11.18 -7.26 -0.64
CA GLY A 128 10.96 -8.35 0.32
C GLY A 128 11.76 -8.13 1.59
N GLY A 129 11.29 -8.72 2.68
CA GLY A 129 11.94 -8.51 3.96
C GLY A 129 11.31 -9.27 5.11
N ALA A 130 11.62 -8.84 6.32
CA ALA A 130 11.12 -9.42 7.54
C ALA A 130 9.77 -8.81 7.92
N GLU A 131 8.88 -9.67 8.42
CA GLU A 131 7.59 -9.32 8.99
C GLU A 131 7.50 -9.86 10.41
N TRP A 132 6.94 -9.05 11.31
CA TRP A 132 6.75 -9.41 12.71
C TRP A 132 5.29 -9.24 13.13
N LEU A 133 4.69 -10.34 13.62
CA LEU A 133 3.34 -10.34 14.19
C LEU A 133 3.39 -9.83 15.64
N GLY A 134 2.79 -8.68 15.85
CA GLY A 134 2.64 -8.04 17.14
C GLY A 134 1.40 -8.48 17.92
N PRO A 135 0.74 -7.54 18.63
CA PRO A 135 -0.48 -7.83 19.35
C PRO A 135 -1.59 -8.32 18.41
N HIS A 136 -2.25 -9.41 18.81
CA HIS A 136 -3.32 -10.03 18.01
C HIS A 136 -4.41 -10.62 18.88
N ASN A 137 -5.63 -10.66 18.36
CA ASN A 137 -6.78 -11.30 18.96
C ASN A 137 -7.76 -11.79 17.87
N LYS A 138 -8.90 -12.37 18.26
CA LYS A 138 -9.87 -12.89 17.27
C LYS A 138 -10.44 -11.81 16.32
N HIS A 139 -10.38 -10.52 16.67
CA HIS A 139 -10.93 -9.45 15.85
C HIS A 139 -9.91 -8.87 14.87
N GLY A 140 -8.62 -8.96 15.16
CA GLY A 140 -7.57 -8.44 14.31
C GLY A 140 -6.18 -8.55 14.92
N ASP A 141 -5.21 -8.07 14.16
CA ASP A 141 -3.81 -8.02 14.56
C ASP A 141 -3.10 -6.79 14.01
N LEU A 142 -1.92 -6.58 14.54
CA LEU A 142 -0.98 -5.57 14.14
C LEU A 142 0.33 -6.25 13.77
N THR A 143 0.80 -6.04 12.55
CA THR A 143 2.13 -6.47 12.13
C THR A 143 3.03 -5.28 11.85
N ALA A 144 4.32 -5.51 11.90
CA ALA A 144 5.33 -4.56 11.44
C ALA A 144 6.23 -5.24 10.41
N HIS A 145 6.64 -4.51 9.38
CA HIS A 145 7.54 -5.03 8.38
C HIS A 145 8.67 -4.06 8.01
N ALA A 146 9.77 -4.63 7.55
CA ALA A 146 10.88 -3.91 6.93
C ALA A 146 11.33 -4.69 5.70
N MET A 147 11.16 -4.07 4.53
CA MET A 147 11.44 -4.68 3.23
C MET A 147 12.49 -3.87 2.48
N PHE A 148 13.25 -4.56 1.65
CA PHE A 148 14.27 -3.98 0.77
C PHE A 148 14.18 -4.61 -0.62
N GLY A 149 14.52 -3.84 -1.66
CA GLY A 149 14.50 -4.31 -3.03
C GLY A 149 14.75 -3.20 -4.04
N GLY A 150 14.01 -3.20 -5.12
CA GLY A 150 14.14 -2.25 -6.21
C GLY A 150 12.83 -1.62 -6.63
N VAL A 151 12.95 -0.44 -7.23
CA VAL A 151 11.87 0.28 -7.88
C VAL A 151 12.29 0.65 -9.31
N TYR A 152 11.43 0.41 -10.27
CA TYR A 152 11.53 1.02 -11.60
C TYR A 152 10.64 2.25 -11.65
N GLY A 153 11.25 3.42 -11.90
CA GLY A 153 10.53 4.68 -12.09
C GLY A 153 10.47 5.04 -13.58
N ASP A 154 9.25 5.31 -14.08
CA ASP A 154 8.98 5.84 -15.41
C ASP A 154 8.50 7.29 -15.29
N PHE A 155 9.37 8.24 -15.64
CA PHE A 155 9.15 9.67 -15.49
C PHE A 155 9.14 10.42 -16.83
N GLN A 156 9.48 9.76 -17.94
CA GLN A 156 9.77 10.44 -19.22
C GLN A 156 8.66 10.29 -20.26
N LYS A 157 7.63 9.52 -20.00
CA LYS A 157 6.62 9.14 -20.99
C LYS A 157 5.96 10.34 -21.69
N ASP A 158 5.65 11.40 -20.95
CA ASP A 158 4.93 12.56 -21.48
C ASP A 158 5.81 13.81 -21.64
N LEU A 159 7.13 13.67 -21.58
CA LEU A 159 8.07 14.79 -21.75
C LEU A 159 8.26 15.21 -23.22
N ARG A 160 7.59 14.55 -24.18
CA ARG A 160 7.59 14.89 -25.62
C ARG A 160 8.98 15.07 -26.24
N GLY A 161 9.97 14.30 -25.72
CA GLY A 161 11.35 14.40 -26.15
C GLY A 161 12.17 15.48 -25.43
N THR A 162 11.59 16.28 -24.56
CA THR A 162 12.31 17.24 -23.72
C THR A 162 13.19 16.45 -22.70
N PRO A 163 14.48 16.81 -22.61
CA PRO A 163 15.35 16.16 -21.61
C PRO A 163 14.83 16.38 -20.18
N PRO A 164 14.87 15.36 -19.30
CA PRO A 164 14.32 15.45 -17.94
C PRO A 164 14.88 16.61 -17.11
N TYR A 165 16.15 16.93 -17.26
CA TYR A 165 16.80 18.00 -16.50
C TYR A 165 16.27 19.42 -16.84
N VAL A 166 15.64 19.61 -18.03
CA VAL A 166 15.05 20.89 -18.41
C VAL A 166 13.79 21.21 -17.62
N VAL A 167 13.07 20.16 -17.23
CA VAL A 167 11.80 20.22 -16.48
C VAL A 167 11.93 19.70 -15.05
N ASP A 168 13.16 19.48 -14.61
CA ASP A 168 13.50 19.00 -13.26
C ASP A 168 12.89 17.65 -12.88
N PHE A 169 12.82 16.72 -13.83
CA PHE A 169 12.36 15.35 -13.60
C PHE A 169 13.52 14.37 -13.45
N TYR A 170 13.26 13.27 -12.75
CA TYR A 170 14.11 12.10 -12.83
C TYR A 170 14.05 11.48 -14.23
N LYS A 171 15.11 10.81 -14.65
CA LYS A 171 15.08 9.93 -15.82
C LYS A 171 14.48 8.57 -15.46
N ASN A 172 14.03 7.84 -16.47
CA ASN A 172 13.63 6.44 -16.29
C ASN A 172 14.80 5.62 -15.77
N GLN A 173 14.62 4.95 -14.65
CA GLN A 173 15.70 4.19 -14.01
C GLN A 173 15.17 3.11 -13.05
N VAL A 174 16.01 2.13 -12.82
CA VAL A 174 15.89 1.22 -11.69
C VAL A 174 16.72 1.78 -10.55
N ALA A 175 16.14 1.83 -9.35
CA ALA A 175 16.77 2.35 -8.15
C ALA A 175 16.54 1.42 -6.96
N PRO A 176 17.42 1.41 -5.95
CA PRO A 176 17.16 0.71 -4.70
C PRO A 176 16.00 1.38 -3.96
N ALA A 177 15.21 0.54 -3.29
CA ALA A 177 14.07 0.96 -2.49
C ALA A 177 14.04 0.19 -1.17
N ALA A 178 13.56 0.87 -0.13
CA ALA A 178 13.26 0.25 1.17
C ALA A 178 11.87 0.70 1.62
N ILE A 179 11.16 -0.19 2.32
CA ILE A 179 9.83 0.08 2.85
C ILE A 179 9.81 -0.32 4.31
N ILE A 180 9.34 0.58 5.16
CA ILE A 180 9.14 0.32 6.59
C ILE A 180 7.71 0.73 6.94
N GLY A 181 6.98 -0.20 7.53
CA GLY A 181 5.58 0.02 7.88
C GLY A 181 4.98 -1.15 8.63
N GLY A 182 3.73 -1.44 8.34
CA GLY A 182 3.02 -2.57 8.93
C GLY A 182 1.56 -2.66 8.51
N HIS A 183 0.90 -3.70 8.99
CA HIS A 183 -0.49 -3.98 8.66
C HIS A 183 -1.39 -3.81 9.88
N PHE A 184 -2.54 -3.21 9.64
CA PHE A 184 -3.68 -3.24 10.55
C PHE A 184 -4.71 -4.19 9.95
N ASP A 185 -4.82 -5.36 10.52
CA ASP A 185 -5.65 -6.44 10.02
C ASP A 185 -6.92 -6.57 10.85
N LEU A 186 -8.07 -6.59 10.18
CA LEU A 186 -9.38 -6.80 10.78
C LEU A 186 -9.97 -8.11 10.26
N ASN A 187 -10.03 -9.10 11.12
CA ASN A 187 -10.56 -10.42 10.78
C ASN A 187 -12.05 -10.35 10.44
N ARG A 188 -12.44 -10.90 9.30
CA ARG A 188 -13.84 -11.02 8.85
C ARG A 188 -14.33 -12.45 8.94
N SER A 189 -13.41 -13.40 8.82
CA SER A 189 -13.63 -14.82 9.03
C SER A 189 -12.32 -15.49 9.45
N GLU A 190 -12.30 -16.80 9.57
CA GLU A 190 -11.09 -17.58 9.83
C GLU A 190 -9.98 -17.36 8.78
N GLN A 191 -10.34 -17.06 7.52
CA GLN A 191 -9.40 -16.97 6.40
C GLN A 191 -9.37 -15.59 5.74
N TRP A 192 -10.44 -14.80 5.83
CA TRP A 192 -10.53 -13.49 5.17
C TRP A 192 -10.31 -12.36 6.17
N VAL A 193 -9.44 -11.46 5.80
CA VAL A 193 -9.02 -10.31 6.58
C VAL A 193 -9.17 -9.04 5.73
N PHE A 194 -9.62 -7.97 6.34
CA PHE A 194 -9.52 -6.64 5.77
C PHE A 194 -8.23 -6.00 6.27
N ARG A 195 -7.37 -5.58 5.34
CA ARG A 195 -6.02 -5.07 5.63
C ARG A 195 -5.87 -3.61 5.26
N VAL A 196 -5.23 -2.83 6.13
CA VAL A 196 -4.75 -1.48 5.86
C VAL A 196 -3.27 -1.42 6.14
N THR A 197 -2.48 -0.95 5.16
CA THR A 197 -1.02 -0.96 5.22
C THR A 197 -0.47 0.46 5.03
N PRO A 198 -0.19 1.20 6.10
CA PRO A 198 0.56 2.45 6.05
C PRO A 198 2.06 2.21 6.02
N ASP A 199 2.76 2.85 5.08
CA ASP A 199 4.18 2.65 4.83
C ASP A 199 4.93 3.96 4.63
N ALA A 200 6.18 3.99 5.12
CA ALA A 200 7.21 4.92 4.70
C ALA A 200 8.04 4.23 3.60
N VAL A 201 8.02 4.80 2.41
CA VAL A 201 8.72 4.28 1.23
C VAL A 201 9.94 5.15 0.97
N MET A 202 11.10 4.54 0.97
CA MET A 202 12.39 5.20 0.73
C MET A 202 12.89 4.80 -0.65
N THR A 203 13.20 5.78 -1.49
CA THR A 203 13.75 5.57 -2.84
C THR A 203 15.04 6.35 -3.03
N HIS A 204 15.93 5.84 -3.86
CA HIS A 204 17.23 6.43 -4.11
C HIS A 204 17.44 6.70 -5.61
N TYR A 205 16.85 7.79 -6.10
CA TYR A 205 16.93 8.18 -7.51
C TYR A 205 18.16 9.03 -7.81
N THR A 206 18.63 8.93 -9.05
CA THR A 206 19.72 9.76 -9.59
C THR A 206 19.13 10.75 -10.60
N SER A 207 19.48 12.02 -10.47
CA SER A 207 19.24 13.05 -11.47
C SER A 207 20.52 13.41 -12.21
N THR A 208 20.40 13.94 -13.43
CA THR A 208 21.55 14.42 -14.21
C THR A 208 21.24 15.85 -14.66
N ASN A 209 22.15 16.78 -14.42
CA ASN A 209 21.98 18.18 -14.82
C ASN A 209 22.43 18.43 -16.29
N ALA A 210 22.26 19.67 -16.76
CA ALA A 210 22.65 20.09 -18.12
C ALA A 210 24.13 19.92 -18.42
N SER A 211 25.01 19.95 -17.43
CA SER A 211 26.45 19.70 -17.55
C SER A 211 26.85 18.24 -17.53
N GLY A 212 25.88 17.32 -17.47
CA GLY A 212 26.13 15.88 -17.41
C GLY A 212 26.54 15.35 -16.02
N MET A 213 26.58 16.21 -15.01
CA MET A 213 26.85 15.76 -13.65
C MET A 213 25.62 15.07 -13.05
N SER A 214 25.85 13.90 -12.46
CA SER A 214 24.82 13.14 -11.75
C SER A 214 24.87 13.43 -10.26
N SER A 215 23.69 13.62 -9.67
CA SER A 215 23.50 13.71 -8.21
C SER A 215 22.45 12.71 -7.77
N THR A 216 22.60 12.20 -6.56
CA THR A 216 21.75 11.16 -6.00
C THR A 216 20.87 11.77 -4.91
N HIS A 217 19.59 11.39 -4.90
CA HIS A 217 18.60 11.93 -3.99
C HIS A 217 17.93 10.80 -3.23
N TYR A 218 17.77 10.99 -1.93
CA TYR A 218 17.02 10.12 -1.06
C TYR A 218 15.64 10.76 -0.83
N ASP A 219 14.60 10.11 -1.32
CA ASP A 219 13.24 10.53 -1.11
C ASP A 219 12.55 9.59 -0.11
N VAL A 220 11.83 10.18 0.83
CA VAL A 220 10.97 9.44 1.76
C VAL A 220 9.53 9.83 1.46
N ASN A 221 8.75 8.87 1.04
CA ASN A 221 7.36 9.03 0.64
C ASN A 221 6.44 8.34 1.64
N PHE A 222 5.19 8.75 1.67
CA PHE A 222 4.14 8.07 2.42
C PHE A 222 3.24 7.31 1.44
N ALA A 223 3.11 6.01 1.66
CA ALA A 223 2.18 5.17 0.94
C ALA A 223 1.15 4.56 1.89
N ILE A 224 -0.02 4.25 1.37
CA ILE A 224 -1.05 3.51 2.09
C ILE A 224 -1.75 2.57 1.12
N SER A 225 -1.98 1.32 1.55
CA SER A 225 -2.85 0.41 0.81
C SER A 225 -4.02 -0.08 1.66
N VAL A 226 -5.11 -0.43 0.99
CA VAL A 226 -6.33 -0.96 1.61
C VAL A 226 -6.82 -2.11 0.76
N GLY A 227 -7.01 -3.28 1.37
CA GLY A 227 -7.36 -4.48 0.61
C GLY A 227 -7.86 -5.63 1.46
N ALA A 228 -7.75 -6.81 0.88
CA ALA A 228 -8.10 -8.07 1.51
C ALA A 228 -6.91 -9.01 1.53
N GLU A 229 -6.77 -9.72 2.63
CA GLU A 229 -5.82 -10.81 2.81
C GLU A 229 -6.57 -12.13 2.92
N TYR A 230 -5.99 -13.16 2.34
CA TYR A 230 -6.43 -14.54 2.49
C TYR A 230 -5.36 -15.37 3.21
N ARG A 231 -5.72 -15.95 4.35
CA ARG A 231 -4.88 -16.85 5.16
C ARG A 231 -5.12 -18.30 4.78
N PHE A 232 -4.07 -18.97 4.31
CA PHE A 232 -4.16 -20.38 3.92
C PHE A 232 -4.13 -21.26 5.15
N LYS A 233 -5.15 -22.12 5.29
CA LYS A 233 -5.22 -23.10 6.41
C LYS A 233 -4.01 -24.02 6.37
N LYS A 234 -3.42 -24.28 7.54
CA LYS A 234 -2.43 -25.32 7.68
C LYS A 234 -3.10 -26.68 7.46
N LYS A 235 -2.65 -27.42 6.43
CA LYS A 235 -3.08 -28.82 6.30
C LYS A 235 -2.59 -29.59 7.51
N ARG A 236 -3.53 -30.16 8.25
CA ARG A 236 -3.24 -31.12 9.34
C ARG A 236 -2.74 -32.43 8.77
#